data_b86bd6ed12455049423d50e7155799dc
#
_entry.id   b86bd6ed12455049423d50e7155799dc
#
_cell.length_a   1.000
_cell.length_b   1.000
_cell.length_c   1.000
_cell.angle_alpha   90.00
_cell.angle_beta   90.00
_cell.angle_gamma   90.00
#
_symmetry.space_group_name_H-M   'P 1'
#
loop_
_entity.id
_entity.type
_entity.pdbx_description
1 polymer ?
#
loop_
_entity_poly.entity_id
_entity_poly.type
_entity_poly.pdbx_seq_one_letter_code
_entity_poly.pdbx_strand_id
1 'polypeptide(L)' 'MLYVGEIVMDRITGGTGMVINRWSDTSVDLDLVLPDGRQVAVKRNTADLERMGRSKSRRGRW' A
#
# COMPACT_ATOMS: atom_id res chain seq x y z
N MET A 1 0.40 -6.60 -10.83
CA MET A 1 1.32 -5.44 -10.76
C MET A 1 0.67 -4.33 -9.95
N LEU A 2 1.43 -3.74 -9.04
CA LEU A 2 0.95 -2.65 -8.20
C LEU A 2 1.40 -1.32 -8.77
N TYR A 3 0.54 -0.32 -8.67
CA TYR A 3 0.82 1.02 -9.16
C TYR A 3 0.77 2.02 -8.02
N VAL A 4 1.49 3.12 -8.19
CA VAL A 4 1.45 4.23 -7.25
C VAL A 4 0.00 4.68 -7.06
N GLY A 5 -0.41 4.85 -5.82
CA GLY A 5 -1.77 5.23 -5.45
C GLY A 5 -2.67 4.07 -5.05
N GLU A 6 -2.23 2.82 -5.26
CA GLU A 6 -3.05 1.69 -4.84
C GLU A 6 -2.95 1.47 -3.34
N ILE A 7 -4.04 1.03 -2.74
CA ILE A 7 -4.11 0.68 -1.33
C ILE A 7 -3.90 -0.82 -1.19
N VAL A 8 -3.03 -1.19 -0.27
CA VAL A 8 -2.65 -2.58 -0.05
C VAL A 8 -2.64 -2.89 1.45
N MET A 9 -2.81 -4.17 1.77
CA MET A 9 -2.57 -4.66 3.11
C MET A 9 -1.18 -5.28 3.15
N ASP A 10 -0.41 -4.91 4.17
CA ASP A 10 0.92 -5.47 4.39
C ASP A 10 0.78 -6.72 5.25
N ARG A 11 1.09 -7.87 4.67
CA ARG A 11 0.95 -9.15 5.39
C ARG A 11 1.97 -9.32 6.49
N ILE A 12 3.06 -8.58 6.44
CA ILE A 12 4.12 -8.69 7.43
C ILE A 12 3.67 -8.08 8.76
N THR A 13 3.05 -6.90 8.70
CA THR A 13 2.64 -6.18 9.92
C THR A 13 1.16 -6.22 10.18
N GLY A 14 0.37 -6.52 9.16
CA GLY A 14 -1.09 -6.39 9.25
C GLY A 14 -1.58 -4.98 9.01
N GLY A 15 -0.70 -4.05 8.71
CA GLY A 15 -1.08 -2.67 8.46
C GLY A 15 -1.61 -2.46 7.06
N THR A 16 -2.09 -1.24 6.81
CA THR A 16 -2.62 -0.84 5.52
C THR A 16 -1.80 0.32 4.98
N GLY A 17 -1.47 0.26 3.72
CA GLY A 17 -0.62 1.29 3.13
C GLY A 17 -1.02 1.67 1.73
N MET A 18 -0.44 2.77 1.28
CA MET A 18 -0.58 3.20 -0.10
C MET A 18 0.78 3.12 -0.78
N VAL A 19 0.79 2.61 -2.00
CA VAL A 19 2.02 2.57 -2.80
C VAL A 19 2.39 3.99 -3.19
N ILE A 20 3.58 4.43 -2.77
CA ILE A 20 4.05 5.80 -3.05
C ILE A 20 5.18 5.80 -4.07
N ASN A 21 5.82 4.66 -4.29
CA ASN A 21 6.86 4.55 -5.30
C ASN A 21 6.94 3.10 -5.75
N ARG A 22 7.21 2.89 -7.02
CA ARG A 22 7.33 1.55 -7.57
C ARG A 22 8.73 1.40 -8.17
N TRP A 23 9.51 0.52 -7.57
CA TRP A 23 10.88 0.27 -8.04
C TRP A 23 10.90 -0.73 -9.18
N SER A 24 10.05 -1.76 -9.10
CA SER A 24 9.98 -2.82 -10.09
C SER A 24 8.65 -3.53 -9.93
N ASP A 25 8.42 -4.59 -10.69
CA ASP A 25 7.22 -5.40 -10.55
C ASP A 25 7.13 -6.10 -9.20
N THR A 26 8.25 -6.23 -8.51
CA THR A 26 8.32 -6.97 -7.24
C THR A 26 8.67 -6.11 -6.05
N SER A 27 8.93 -4.82 -6.23
CA SER A 27 9.40 -3.98 -5.13
C SER A 27 8.75 -2.61 -5.19
N VAL A 28 8.14 -2.22 -4.08
CA VAL A 28 7.46 -0.92 -3.95
C VAL A 28 7.78 -0.30 -2.59
N ASP A 29 7.60 1.02 -2.51
CA ASP A 29 7.60 1.73 -1.24
C ASP A 29 6.16 2.01 -0.84
N LEU A 30 5.88 1.87 0.43
CA LEU A 30 4.57 2.11 1.00
C LEU A 30 4.63 3.22 2.05
N ASP A 31 3.58 4.02 2.08
CA ASP A 31 3.24 4.83 3.23
C ASP A 31 2.28 3.97 4.05
N LEU A 32 2.79 3.38 5.12
CA LEU A 32 2.13 2.31 5.84
C LEU A 32 1.63 2.78 7.19
N VAL A 33 0.36 2.50 7.49
CA VAL A 33 -0.21 2.71 8.80
C VAL A 33 -0.25 1.36 9.51
N LEU A 34 0.51 1.25 10.58
CA LEU A 34 0.59 0.04 11.38
C LEU A 34 -0.71 -0.17 12.18
N PRO A 35 -0.97 -1.40 12.64
CA PRO A 35 -2.19 -1.64 13.43
C PRO A 35 -2.33 -0.77 14.67
N ASP A 36 -1.21 -0.31 15.24
CA ASP A 36 -1.24 0.58 16.40
C ASP A 36 -1.43 2.05 16.02
N GLY A 37 -1.58 2.35 14.75
CA GLY A 37 -1.82 3.70 14.27
C GLY A 37 -0.58 4.48 13.86
N ARG A 38 0.61 3.92 14.05
CA ARG A 38 1.84 4.60 13.63
C ARG A 38 1.97 4.57 12.12
N GLN A 39 2.52 5.64 11.58
CA GLN A 39 2.70 5.76 10.14
C GLN A 39 4.19 5.70 9.83
N VAL A 40 4.57 4.83 8.92
CA VAL A 40 5.98 4.64 8.54
C VAL A 40 6.08 4.47 7.03
N ALA A 41 7.24 4.81 6.47
CA ALA A 41 7.53 4.54 5.07
C ALA A 41 8.42 3.31 5.02
N VAL A 42 8.02 2.30 4.25
CA VAL A 42 8.76 1.05 4.18
C VAL A 42 8.83 0.56 2.75
N LYS A 43 9.87 -0.22 2.46
CA LYS A 43 10.00 -0.91 1.18
C LYS A 43 9.50 -2.34 1.37
N ARG A 44 8.68 -2.81 0.43
CA ARG A 44 8.10 -4.14 0.50
C ARG A 44 8.19 -4.87 -0.81
N ASN A 45 8.31 -6.18 -0.72
CA ASN A 45 8.15 -7.05 -1.87
C ASN A 45 6.65 -7.19 -2.15
N THR A 46 6.25 -7.09 -3.40
CA THR A 46 4.82 -7.14 -3.76
C THR A 46 4.16 -8.46 -3.39
N ALA A 47 4.94 -9.54 -3.27
CA ALA A 47 4.40 -10.83 -2.84
C ALA A 47 3.88 -10.82 -1.40
N ASP A 48 4.34 -9.86 -0.59
CA ASP A 48 3.91 -9.74 0.80
C ASP A 48 2.73 -8.78 0.96
N LEU A 49 2.15 -8.34 -0.13
CA LEU A 49 1.08 -7.35 -0.12
C LEU A 49 -0.19 -7.92 -0.73
N GLU A 50 -1.32 -7.52 -0.17
CA GLU A 50 -2.60 -7.88 -0.73
C GLU A 50 -3.27 -6.62 -1.25
N ARG A 51 -3.66 -6.63 -2.53
CA ARG A 51 -4.30 -5.47 -3.14
C ARG A 51 -5.69 -5.28 -2.56
N MET A 52 -5.97 -4.07 -2.10
CA MET A 52 -7.27 -3.71 -1.56
C MET A 52 -8.06 -2.79 -2.49
N GLY A 53 -7.42 -2.31 -3.54
CA GLY A 53 -8.05 -1.46 -4.50
C GLY A 53 -7.33 -0.13 -4.61
N ARG A 54 -7.92 0.79 -5.36
CA ARG A 54 -7.32 2.10 -5.50
C ARG A 54 -7.88 3.05 -4.49
N SER A 55 -7.09 4.02 -4.17
CA SER A 55 -7.58 5.13 -3.38
C SER A 55 -8.63 5.85 -4.20
N LYS A 56 -9.90 5.83 -3.75
CA LYS A 56 -10.91 6.37 -4.52
C LYS A 56 -11.31 7.60 -4.10
N SER A 57 -11.05 7.78 -3.25
CA SER A 57 -11.49 8.98 -2.90
C SER A 57 -12.47 9.54 -3.78
N ARG A 58 -12.89 8.99 -4.37
CA ARG A 58 -13.55 9.27 -5.03
C ARG A 58 -14.60 9.07 -5.45
N ARG A 59 -14.95 8.85 -5.40
CA ARG A 59 -15.82 8.53 -5.84
C ARG A 59 -16.78 8.90 -5.66
N GLY A 60 -16.76 9.32 -5.64
CA GLY A 60 -17.32 9.68 -5.34
C GLY A 60 -18.32 9.97 -5.68
N ARG A 61 -18.60 9.95 -5.85
CA ARG A 61 -19.35 10.17 -6.08
C ARG A 61 -20.20 10.60 -5.98
N TRP A 62 -20.35 10.91 -6.08
CA TRP A 62 -20.92 11.19 -5.78
C TRP A 62 -21.48 11.56 -5.94
#